data_c6859e61ad9e417c3b2e9b3927c4fcdc
#
_entry.id   c6859e61ad9e417c3b2e9b3927c4fcdc
#
_cell.length_a   1.000
_cell.length_b   1.000
_cell.length_c   1.000
_cell.angle_alpha   90.00
_cell.angle_beta   90.00
_cell.angle_gamma   90.00
#
_symmetry.space_group_name_H-M   'P 1'
#
loop_
_entity.id
_entity.type
_entity.pdbx_description
1 polymer ?
#
loop_
_entity_poly.entity_id
_entity_poly.type
_entity_poly.pdbx_seq_one_letter_code
_entity_poly.pdbx_strand_id
1 'polypeptide(L)'
;MGLSLLAGCSTWADTSVDPSTERPTTEETTEQEAGIGVGVYLGDDSALEPWEEWFGRTVDYYSFNVPHSGWDRYRIDNMPFEVPIEPIASEREIAVTAKMFPPGESTLSAVAEGEHTTQHQQFARSLIRNGMSDATLRLGHELNGRWSSDGAVDRPELFIKAWKEVVTAINSVDDADFSYMWAPHIGRVHMDPTTAYPGDQWVDIIGLTVYDKGELYYPDQCGDSCVRERRKRTWNRLVSQEFGLNDWAEFARQHEKPLAFPEYGVVARNRNDAGGGDNPLFIENFAQWIAENSDIVKWHNVWSFTAGPHFVGPTSLHASEQYPPHPTASSEFKSRFS
;
A
#
# COMPACT_ATOMS: atom_id res chain seq x y z
N MET A 1 -32.97 -70.31 18.40
CA MET A 1 -34.41 -70.33 18.62
C MET A 1 -34.90 -68.96 18.28
N GLY A 2 -35.55 -68.69 17.26
CA GLY A 2 -36.76 -69.07 16.54
C GLY A 2 -37.26 -67.75 16.04
N LEU A 3 -37.21 -67.53 14.79
CA LEU A 3 -38.25 -67.27 13.77
C LEU A 3 -39.49 -66.51 14.24
N SER A 4 -39.88 -65.40 13.61
CA SER A 4 -40.97 -65.42 12.63
C SER A 4 -41.18 -64.06 11.96
N LEU A 5 -41.30 -64.12 10.63
CA LEU A 5 -41.85 -63.15 9.71
C LEU A 5 -43.33 -62.82 10.00
N LEU A 6 -43.81 -61.65 9.65
CA LEU A 6 -45.05 -61.50 8.91
C LEU A 6 -45.07 -60.21 8.08
N ALA A 7 -45.43 -60.34 6.84
CA ALA A 7 -45.65 -59.32 5.83
C ALA A 7 -47.09 -58.78 5.94
N GLY A 8 -47.29 -57.54 5.52
CA GLY A 8 -48.60 -56.94 5.31
C GLY A 8 -48.51 -55.86 4.23
N CYS A 9 -49.04 -56.16 3.05
CA CYS A 9 -49.33 -55.26 1.91
C CYS A 9 -50.60 -54.45 2.15
N SER A 10 -50.62 -53.26 1.57
CA SER A 10 -51.71 -52.54 0.94
C SER A 10 -51.71 -51.08 1.40
N THR A 11 -51.92 -50.03 0.66
CA THR A 11 -52.63 -49.76 -0.61
C THR A 11 -52.21 -48.38 -1.10
N TRP A 12 -52.22 -48.22 -2.39
CA TRP A 12 -51.99 -46.97 -3.10
C TRP A 12 -53.08 -45.94 -2.81
N ALA A 13 -52.70 -44.67 -2.54
CA ALA A 13 -53.55 -43.48 -2.75
C ALA A 13 -52.73 -42.46 -3.52
N ASP A 14 -53.16 -42.27 -4.76
CA ASP A 14 -52.73 -41.23 -5.69
C ASP A 14 -53.29 -39.90 -5.19
N THR A 15 -52.38 -38.90 -4.94
CA THR A 15 -52.79 -37.50 -4.81
C THR A 15 -51.85 -36.67 -5.67
N SER A 16 -52.39 -36.26 -6.80
CA SER A 16 -51.87 -35.22 -7.69
C SER A 16 -51.47 -33.99 -6.93
N VAL A 17 -50.17 -33.63 -6.99
CA VAL A 17 -49.61 -32.33 -6.52
C VAL A 17 -49.58 -31.38 -7.68
N ASP A 18 -50.27 -30.26 -7.52
CA ASP A 18 -50.33 -29.08 -8.37
C ASP A 18 -48.90 -28.47 -8.54
N PRO A 19 -48.36 -28.22 -9.75
CA PRO A 19 -47.08 -27.61 -9.97
C PRO A 19 -47.19 -26.09 -10.14
N SER A 20 -47.56 -25.35 -9.07
CA SER A 20 -47.52 -23.90 -9.09
C SER A 20 -47.28 -23.30 -7.69
N THR A 21 -46.09 -23.59 -7.15
CA THR A 21 -45.53 -22.75 -6.09
C THR A 21 -44.06 -22.52 -6.48
N GLU A 22 -43.86 -21.48 -7.26
CA GLU A 22 -42.54 -20.90 -7.48
C GLU A 22 -41.97 -20.46 -6.13
N ARG A 23 -40.87 -21.12 -5.75
CA ARG A 23 -40.02 -20.71 -4.64
C ARG A 23 -39.45 -19.33 -5.00
N PRO A 24 -39.49 -18.31 -4.15
CA PRO A 24 -38.81 -17.07 -4.41
C PRO A 24 -37.32 -17.36 -4.57
N THR A 25 -36.77 -17.05 -5.74
CA THR A 25 -35.34 -16.97 -6.00
C THR A 25 -34.80 -15.88 -5.07
N THR A 26 -34.05 -16.29 -4.08
CA THR A 26 -33.11 -15.41 -3.38
C THR A 26 -32.25 -14.80 -4.49
N GLU A 27 -32.39 -13.49 -4.68
CA GLU A 27 -31.38 -12.70 -5.38
C GLU A 27 -30.07 -12.95 -4.62
N GLU A 28 -29.20 -13.76 -5.20
CA GLU A 28 -27.79 -13.72 -4.91
C GLU A 28 -27.36 -12.27 -5.24
N THR A 29 -27.26 -11.44 -4.24
CA THR A 29 -26.42 -10.27 -4.28
C THR A 29 -25.04 -10.81 -4.59
N THR A 30 -24.63 -10.74 -5.83
CA THR A 30 -23.26 -10.84 -6.24
C THR A 30 -22.55 -9.73 -5.46
N GLU A 31 -21.88 -10.09 -4.37
CA GLU A 31 -20.78 -9.28 -3.85
C GLU A 31 -19.84 -9.13 -5.05
N GLN A 32 -19.84 -7.94 -5.62
CA GLN A 32 -18.94 -7.55 -6.66
C GLN A 32 -17.57 -7.70 -6.01
N GLU A 33 -16.77 -8.69 -6.45
CA GLU A 33 -15.39 -8.84 -5.99
C GLU A 33 -14.76 -7.46 -6.14
N ALA A 34 -14.50 -6.80 -5.01
CA ALA A 34 -13.88 -5.49 -5.01
C ALA A 34 -12.50 -5.66 -5.67
N GLY A 35 -12.34 -5.09 -6.85
CA GLY A 35 -11.06 -5.16 -7.57
C GLY A 35 -9.95 -4.57 -6.72
N ILE A 36 -8.70 -4.93 -7.00
CA ILE A 36 -7.53 -4.36 -6.33
C ILE A 36 -7.48 -2.86 -6.61
N GLY A 37 -7.51 -2.03 -5.56
CA GLY A 37 -7.53 -0.58 -5.71
C GLY A 37 -6.23 -0.03 -6.31
N VAL A 38 -6.34 0.96 -7.17
CA VAL A 38 -5.21 1.66 -7.78
C VAL A 38 -5.11 3.05 -7.20
N GLY A 39 -3.93 3.41 -6.72
CA GLY A 39 -3.62 4.71 -6.19
C GLY A 39 -2.43 5.38 -6.85
N VAL A 40 -2.24 6.66 -6.54
CA VAL A 40 -1.11 7.46 -7.02
C VAL A 40 -0.57 8.41 -5.95
N TYR A 41 0.76 8.59 -5.93
CA TYR A 41 1.44 9.68 -5.25
C TYR A 41 2.12 10.57 -6.30
N LEU A 42 1.81 11.86 -6.30
CA LEU A 42 2.29 12.81 -7.30
C LEU A 42 3.30 13.84 -6.73
N GLY A 43 3.27 14.07 -5.41
CA GLY A 43 4.07 15.12 -4.76
C GLY A 43 3.59 16.54 -5.03
N ASP A 44 2.61 16.70 -5.91
CA ASP A 44 1.94 17.95 -6.29
C ASP A 44 0.47 17.63 -6.61
N ASP A 45 -0.44 18.14 -5.81
CA ASP A 45 -1.87 17.83 -5.88
C ASP A 45 -2.50 18.35 -7.18
N SER A 46 -1.97 19.45 -7.73
CA SER A 46 -2.45 20.04 -9.00
C SER A 46 -2.21 19.12 -10.20
N ALA A 47 -1.36 18.12 -10.05
CA ALA A 47 -1.08 17.12 -11.08
C ALA A 47 -2.11 15.97 -11.12
N LEU A 48 -3.05 15.87 -10.17
CA LEU A 48 -3.96 14.74 -10.08
C LEU A 48 -4.93 14.66 -11.26
N GLU A 49 -5.65 15.74 -11.55
CA GLU A 49 -6.60 15.78 -12.68
C GLU A 49 -5.91 15.49 -14.03
N PRO A 50 -4.80 16.15 -14.42
CA PRO A 50 -4.07 15.80 -15.62
C PRO A 50 -3.54 14.35 -15.65
N TRP A 51 -3.18 13.81 -14.50
CA TRP A 51 -2.72 12.43 -14.40
C TRP A 51 -3.86 11.44 -14.62
N GLU A 52 -5.03 11.67 -14.03
CA GLU A 52 -6.25 10.85 -14.23
C GLU A 52 -6.78 10.95 -15.67
N GLU A 53 -6.72 12.12 -16.30
CA GLU A 53 -7.02 12.26 -17.74
C GLU A 53 -6.10 11.37 -18.57
N TRP A 54 -4.79 11.39 -18.27
CA TRP A 54 -3.86 10.50 -18.95
C TRP A 54 -4.14 9.03 -18.61
N PHE A 55 -4.41 8.70 -17.35
CA PHE A 55 -4.68 7.34 -16.90
C PHE A 55 -5.97 6.78 -17.53
N GLY A 56 -6.98 7.59 -17.69
CA GLY A 56 -8.26 7.27 -18.35
C GLY A 56 -9.39 6.96 -17.38
N ARG A 57 -9.14 7.02 -16.07
CA ARG A 57 -10.15 6.94 -15.01
C ARG A 57 -9.67 7.62 -13.73
N THR A 58 -10.60 7.85 -12.80
CA THR A 58 -10.30 8.26 -11.43
C THR A 58 -9.57 7.12 -10.70
N VAL A 59 -8.57 7.47 -9.89
CA VAL A 59 -7.91 6.51 -9.00
C VAL A 59 -8.78 6.17 -7.79
N ASP A 60 -8.61 4.98 -7.25
CA ASP A 60 -9.35 4.53 -6.08
C ASP A 60 -8.74 5.12 -4.80
N TYR A 61 -7.42 5.33 -4.79
CA TYR A 61 -6.64 5.85 -3.66
C TYR A 61 -5.81 7.07 -4.07
N TYR A 62 -5.84 8.10 -3.24
CA TYR A 62 -4.90 9.22 -3.35
C TYR A 62 -3.99 9.25 -2.13
N SER A 63 -2.68 9.36 -2.34
CA SER A 63 -1.73 9.38 -1.24
C SER A 63 -0.91 10.66 -1.18
N PHE A 64 -0.61 11.09 0.02
CA PHE A 64 0.30 12.20 0.27
C PHE A 64 1.15 11.96 1.52
N ASN A 65 2.25 12.70 1.61
CA ASN A 65 3.15 12.65 2.74
C ASN A 65 3.01 13.88 3.62
N VAL A 66 2.93 13.68 4.93
CA VAL A 66 2.97 14.80 5.89
C VAL A 66 4.39 15.40 5.89
N PRO A 67 4.53 16.72 5.76
CA PRO A 67 5.83 17.37 5.82
C PRO A 67 6.55 17.11 7.14
N HIS A 68 7.87 16.89 7.06
CA HIS A 68 8.69 16.52 8.23
C HIS A 68 9.33 17.73 8.94
N SER A 69 8.96 18.97 8.59
CA SER A 69 9.65 20.19 9.03
C SER A 69 9.04 20.83 10.27
N GLY A 70 8.63 20.02 11.26
CA GLY A 70 8.15 20.49 12.55
C GLY A 70 6.69 20.13 12.85
N TRP A 71 6.34 20.15 14.14
CA TRP A 71 5.00 19.79 14.62
C TRP A 71 3.89 20.69 14.05
N ASP A 72 4.17 21.96 13.74
CA ASP A 72 3.18 22.84 13.15
C ASP A 72 2.74 22.39 11.76
N ARG A 73 3.66 21.77 10.99
CA ARG A 73 3.37 21.22 9.68
C ARG A 73 2.88 19.77 9.72
N TYR A 74 2.85 19.19 10.89
CA TYR A 74 2.29 17.85 11.11
C TYR A 74 0.75 17.85 11.08
N ARG A 75 0.12 19.02 11.00
CA ARG A 75 -1.33 19.17 10.87
C ARG A 75 -1.72 19.43 9.43
N ILE A 76 -2.76 18.76 8.98
CA ILE A 76 -3.28 18.88 7.60
C ILE A 76 -3.71 20.32 7.29
N ASP A 77 -4.31 21.03 8.25
CA ASP A 77 -4.70 22.42 8.11
C ASP A 77 -3.55 23.37 7.72
N ASN A 78 -2.31 22.96 7.96
CA ASN A 78 -1.11 23.75 7.69
C ASN A 78 -0.29 23.20 6.49
N MET A 79 -0.80 22.19 5.80
CA MET A 79 -0.13 21.65 4.62
C MET A 79 -0.32 22.59 3.43
N PRO A 80 0.72 22.76 2.62
CA PRO A 80 0.64 23.59 1.42
C PRO A 80 0.05 22.77 0.25
N PHE A 81 -1.22 22.36 0.37
CA PHE A 81 -1.92 21.79 -0.78
C PHE A 81 -2.11 22.86 -1.86
N GLU A 82 -1.81 22.50 -3.11
CA GLU A 82 -2.03 23.38 -4.26
C GLU A 82 -3.52 23.44 -4.65
N VAL A 83 -4.29 22.39 -4.32
CA VAL A 83 -5.74 22.34 -4.47
C VAL A 83 -6.39 21.89 -3.15
N PRO A 84 -7.67 22.25 -2.89
CA PRO A 84 -8.37 21.78 -1.70
C PRO A 84 -8.39 20.25 -1.60
N ILE A 85 -8.06 19.69 -0.43
CA ILE A 85 -8.00 18.24 -0.23
C ILE A 85 -9.37 17.60 -0.06
N GLU A 86 -10.36 18.35 0.45
CA GLU A 86 -11.68 17.81 0.76
C GLU A 86 -12.42 17.26 -0.47
N PRO A 87 -12.40 17.88 -1.67
CA PRO A 87 -12.96 17.28 -2.87
C PRO A 87 -12.27 15.98 -3.26
N ILE A 88 -10.94 15.90 -3.10
CA ILE A 88 -10.18 14.68 -3.38
C ILE A 88 -10.61 13.57 -2.41
N ALA A 89 -10.68 13.87 -1.11
CA ALA A 89 -11.08 12.93 -0.07
C ALA A 89 -12.54 12.47 -0.16
N SER A 90 -13.43 13.28 -0.75
CA SER A 90 -14.83 12.90 -0.92
C SER A 90 -15.08 11.89 -2.04
N GLU A 91 -14.11 11.69 -2.93
CA GLU A 91 -14.24 10.82 -4.11
C GLU A 91 -13.28 9.64 -4.10
N ARG A 92 -12.30 9.61 -3.18
CA ARG A 92 -11.20 8.63 -3.14
C ARG A 92 -10.87 8.25 -1.71
N GLU A 93 -10.44 7.02 -1.52
CA GLU A 93 -9.78 6.61 -0.29
C GLU A 93 -8.46 7.35 -0.11
N ILE A 94 -8.17 7.79 1.11
CA ILE A 94 -6.95 8.56 1.39
C ILE A 94 -5.93 7.71 2.15
N ALA A 95 -4.67 7.73 1.66
CA ALA A 95 -3.54 7.14 2.34
C ALA A 95 -2.53 8.22 2.74
N VAL A 96 -2.29 8.38 4.04
CA VAL A 96 -1.41 9.41 4.59
C VAL A 96 -0.13 8.78 5.12
N THR A 97 1.00 9.15 4.55
CA THR A 97 2.30 8.76 5.11
C THR A 97 2.78 9.81 6.11
N ALA A 98 3.00 9.38 7.35
CA ALA A 98 3.48 10.25 8.42
C ALA A 98 4.62 9.58 9.20
N LYS A 99 5.64 10.35 9.58
CA LYS A 99 6.58 9.93 10.60
C LYS A 99 5.91 9.99 11.97
N MET A 100 6.40 9.21 12.93
CA MET A 100 5.90 9.29 14.30
C MET A 100 6.30 10.59 15.01
N PHE A 101 7.29 11.32 14.47
CA PHE A 101 7.69 12.65 14.94
C PHE A 101 8.52 13.40 13.88
N PRO A 102 8.52 14.73 13.87
CA PRO A 102 9.40 15.53 13.01
C PRO A 102 10.88 15.35 13.42
N PRO A 103 11.78 15.02 12.49
CA PRO A 103 13.21 14.89 12.79
C PRO A 103 13.79 16.18 13.38
N GLY A 104 14.58 16.04 14.45
CA GLY A 104 15.20 17.18 15.14
C GLY A 104 14.33 17.84 16.22
N GLU A 105 13.03 17.54 16.29
CA GLU A 105 12.12 18.07 17.31
C GLU A 105 11.73 17.04 18.38
N SER A 106 12.02 15.76 18.15
CA SER A 106 11.75 14.70 19.09
C SER A 106 12.62 13.47 18.84
N THR A 107 12.41 12.45 19.65
CA THR A 107 13.04 11.13 19.58
C THR A 107 11.99 10.04 19.68
N LEU A 108 12.34 8.84 19.23
CA LEU A 108 11.47 7.68 19.38
C LEU A 108 11.18 7.35 20.85
N SER A 109 12.12 7.65 21.78
CA SER A 109 11.93 7.48 23.22
C SER A 109 10.87 8.42 23.76
N ALA A 110 10.93 9.71 23.42
CA ALA A 110 9.95 10.71 23.86
C ALA A 110 8.53 10.34 23.37
N VAL A 111 8.41 9.87 22.11
CA VAL A 111 7.13 9.35 21.60
C VAL A 111 6.64 8.15 22.38
N ALA A 112 7.52 7.18 22.65
CA ALA A 112 7.20 5.98 23.43
C ALA A 112 6.83 6.28 24.89
N GLU A 113 7.23 7.42 25.42
CA GLU A 113 6.89 7.89 26.78
C GLU A 113 5.64 8.77 26.81
N GLY A 114 5.00 9.02 25.64
CA GLY A 114 3.75 9.78 25.54
C GLY A 114 3.94 11.30 25.58
N GLU A 115 5.16 11.81 25.43
CA GLU A 115 5.42 13.26 25.50
C GLU A 115 4.71 14.05 24.39
N HIS A 116 4.29 13.37 23.29
CA HIS A 116 3.67 14.01 22.11
C HIS A 116 2.23 13.57 21.86
N THR A 117 1.54 13.00 22.85
CA THR A 117 0.13 12.59 22.74
C THR A 117 -0.77 13.71 22.22
N THR A 118 -0.61 14.94 22.69
CA THR A 118 -1.39 16.11 22.23
C THR A 118 -1.16 16.41 20.75
N GLN A 119 0.06 16.32 20.26
CA GLN A 119 0.39 16.56 18.86
C GLN A 119 -0.24 15.50 17.95
N HIS A 120 -0.18 14.23 18.32
CA HIS A 120 -0.84 13.15 17.57
C HIS A 120 -2.37 13.28 17.57
N GLN A 121 -2.98 13.70 18.69
CA GLN A 121 -4.39 14.04 18.74
C GLN A 121 -4.76 15.23 17.84
N GLN A 122 -3.91 16.26 17.79
CA GLN A 122 -4.11 17.40 16.90
C GLN A 122 -4.00 17.00 15.42
N PHE A 123 -3.08 16.10 15.10
CA PHE A 123 -2.97 15.52 13.77
C PHE A 123 -4.27 14.78 13.38
N ALA A 124 -4.75 13.86 14.22
CA ALA A 124 -6.00 13.15 13.99
C ALA A 124 -7.19 14.10 13.79
N ARG A 125 -7.35 15.09 14.69
CA ARG A 125 -8.42 16.10 14.54
C ARG A 125 -8.30 16.91 13.25
N SER A 126 -7.08 17.17 12.77
CA SER A 126 -6.90 17.89 11.51
C SER A 126 -7.32 17.04 10.29
N LEU A 127 -7.06 15.74 10.31
CA LEU A 127 -7.56 14.80 9.28
C LEU A 127 -9.09 14.76 9.27
N ILE A 128 -9.70 14.56 10.43
CA ILE A 128 -11.16 14.48 10.57
C ILE A 128 -11.85 15.75 10.06
N ARG A 129 -11.32 16.94 10.42
CA ARG A 129 -11.88 18.24 9.93
C ARG A 129 -11.78 18.39 8.42
N ASN A 130 -10.84 17.75 7.77
CA ASN A 130 -10.65 17.79 6.32
C ASN A 130 -11.29 16.57 5.60
N GLY A 131 -12.25 15.89 6.25
CA GLY A 131 -13.03 14.83 5.65
C GLY A 131 -12.31 13.48 5.50
N MET A 132 -11.25 13.24 6.27
CA MET A 132 -10.39 12.05 6.20
C MET A 132 -10.42 11.25 7.51
N SER A 133 -11.59 11.06 8.13
CA SER A 133 -11.73 10.35 9.41
C SER A 133 -11.42 8.86 9.33
N ASP A 134 -11.48 8.27 8.15
CA ASP A 134 -11.29 6.86 7.82
C ASP A 134 -10.01 6.58 7.00
N ALA A 135 -9.13 7.57 6.88
CA ALA A 135 -7.90 7.46 6.11
C ALA A 135 -7.00 6.31 6.59
N THR A 136 -6.25 5.73 5.66
CA THR A 136 -5.15 4.80 5.98
C THR A 136 -3.90 5.57 6.41
N LEU A 137 -3.43 5.37 7.64
CA LEU A 137 -2.24 6.02 8.18
C LEU A 137 -1.02 5.09 8.08
N ARG A 138 -0.10 5.42 7.19
CA ARG A 138 1.21 4.76 7.05
C ARG A 138 2.20 5.42 7.99
N LEU A 139 2.36 4.88 9.20
CA LEU A 139 3.23 5.44 10.24
C LEU A 139 4.64 4.86 10.18
N GLY A 140 5.67 5.66 10.41
CA GLY A 140 7.06 5.19 10.56
C GLY A 140 7.52 4.30 9.41
N HIS A 141 7.24 4.69 8.18
CA HIS A 141 7.49 3.90 6.98
C HIS A 141 8.97 3.55 6.77
N GLU A 142 9.22 2.45 6.04
CA GLU A 142 10.57 1.93 5.76
C GLU A 142 11.39 1.71 7.04
N LEU A 143 10.72 1.19 8.07
CA LEU A 143 11.23 1.05 9.42
C LEU A 143 12.53 0.24 9.54
N ASN A 144 12.79 -0.66 8.58
CA ASN A 144 13.99 -1.50 8.51
C ASN A 144 15.19 -0.83 7.80
N GLY A 145 15.05 0.47 7.43
CA GLY A 145 16.10 1.30 6.84
C GLY A 145 16.72 2.28 7.85
N ARG A 146 18.05 2.49 7.79
CA ARG A 146 18.76 3.45 8.68
C ARG A 146 18.53 4.93 8.27
N TRP A 147 17.89 5.18 7.16
CA TRP A 147 17.58 6.52 6.68
C TRP A 147 16.36 7.14 7.36
N SER A 148 15.53 6.33 8.04
CA SER A 148 14.37 6.84 8.76
C SER A 148 14.72 7.21 10.21
N SER A 149 14.44 8.45 10.63
CA SER A 149 14.67 8.93 11.99
C SER A 149 13.84 8.20 13.04
N ASP A 150 12.66 7.73 12.64
CA ASP A 150 11.72 6.96 13.44
C ASP A 150 11.75 5.46 13.14
N GLY A 151 12.78 4.97 12.40
CA GLY A 151 12.96 3.57 12.07
C GLY A 151 13.27 2.67 13.27
N ALA A 152 13.11 1.37 13.08
CA ALA A 152 13.25 0.33 14.10
C ALA A 152 14.67 -0.25 14.24
N VAL A 153 15.58 0.08 13.31
CA VAL A 153 16.94 -0.51 13.29
C VAL A 153 17.65 -0.25 14.62
N ASP A 154 18.19 -1.31 15.20
CA ASP A 154 18.85 -1.37 16.51
C ASP A 154 17.92 -1.07 17.73
N ARG A 155 16.62 -0.84 17.51
CA ARG A 155 15.65 -0.47 18.57
C ARG A 155 14.22 -0.94 18.28
N PRO A 156 13.98 -2.21 17.90
CA PRO A 156 12.66 -2.69 17.48
C PRO A 156 11.60 -2.60 18.60
N GLU A 157 11.95 -2.93 19.83
CA GLU A 157 11.04 -2.86 20.98
C GLU A 157 10.59 -1.40 21.27
N LEU A 158 11.52 -0.45 21.12
CA LEU A 158 11.21 0.96 21.29
C LEU A 158 10.30 1.47 20.18
N PHE A 159 10.52 1.01 18.94
CA PHE A 159 9.63 1.29 17.81
C PHE A 159 8.21 0.79 18.07
N ILE A 160 8.07 -0.47 18.52
CA ILE A 160 6.77 -1.06 18.87
C ILE A 160 6.05 -0.23 19.94
N LYS A 161 6.78 0.20 21.00
CA LYS A 161 6.21 1.01 22.06
C LYS A 161 5.74 2.37 21.55
N ALA A 162 6.57 3.06 20.75
CA ALA A 162 6.22 4.34 20.14
C ALA A 162 5.03 4.21 19.19
N TRP A 163 4.98 3.16 18.35
CA TRP A 163 3.85 2.88 17.47
C TRP A 163 2.54 2.77 18.25
N LYS A 164 2.53 1.96 19.29
CA LYS A 164 1.33 1.76 20.13
C LYS A 164 0.87 3.04 20.81
N GLU A 165 1.80 3.87 21.25
CA GLU A 165 1.48 5.16 21.85
C GLU A 165 0.85 6.12 20.84
N VAL A 166 1.40 6.21 19.60
CA VAL A 166 0.84 7.03 18.53
C VAL A 166 -0.58 6.57 18.17
N VAL A 167 -0.79 5.25 17.96
CA VAL A 167 -2.10 4.69 17.64
C VAL A 167 -3.09 4.94 18.77
N THR A 168 -2.68 4.77 20.01
CA THR A 168 -3.53 5.05 21.18
C THR A 168 -3.93 6.52 21.25
N ALA A 169 -2.97 7.44 21.02
CA ALA A 169 -3.23 8.87 21.03
C ALA A 169 -4.22 9.28 19.93
N ILE A 170 -4.06 8.75 18.72
CA ILE A 170 -4.94 9.03 17.57
C ILE A 170 -6.35 8.48 17.84
N ASN A 171 -6.48 7.22 18.28
CA ASN A 171 -7.76 6.59 18.57
C ASN A 171 -8.50 7.18 19.77
N SER A 172 -7.85 7.99 20.59
CA SER A 172 -8.51 8.71 21.69
C SER A 172 -9.30 9.95 21.24
N VAL A 173 -9.24 10.29 19.95
CA VAL A 173 -9.98 11.40 19.36
C VAL A 173 -11.36 10.93 18.91
N ASP A 174 -12.41 11.67 19.22
CA ASP A 174 -13.76 11.38 18.77
C ASP A 174 -13.84 11.39 17.24
N ASP A 175 -14.65 10.51 16.67
CA ASP A 175 -14.83 10.30 15.22
C ASP A 175 -13.59 9.76 14.47
N ALA A 176 -12.57 9.27 15.18
CA ALA A 176 -11.43 8.60 14.56
C ALA A 176 -11.78 7.16 14.15
N ASP A 177 -11.70 6.87 12.85
CA ASP A 177 -11.97 5.55 12.26
C ASP A 177 -10.81 5.12 11.32
N PHE A 178 -9.59 5.48 11.69
CA PHE A 178 -8.39 5.27 10.87
C PHE A 178 -7.97 3.80 10.76
N SER A 179 -7.46 3.43 9.59
CA SER A 179 -6.72 2.18 9.40
C SER A 179 -5.22 2.42 9.56
N TYR A 180 -4.52 1.52 10.27
CA TYR A 180 -3.08 1.66 10.53
C TYR A 180 -2.26 0.71 9.66
N MET A 181 -1.39 1.29 8.83
CA MET A 181 -0.51 0.55 7.96
C MET A 181 0.91 0.49 8.52
N TRP A 182 1.37 -0.71 8.83
CA TRP A 182 2.76 -0.99 9.16
C TRP A 182 3.53 -1.34 7.89
N ALA A 183 4.57 -0.55 7.54
CA ALA A 183 5.15 -0.56 6.20
C ALA A 183 6.68 -0.64 6.20
N PRO A 184 7.27 -1.84 6.18
CA PRO A 184 8.69 -2.02 5.90
C PRO A 184 9.04 -1.77 4.43
N HIS A 185 10.32 -1.53 4.17
CA HIS A 185 10.91 -1.66 2.84
C HIS A 185 11.12 -3.15 2.53
N ILE A 186 10.92 -3.56 1.28
CA ILE A 186 11.15 -4.94 0.84
C ILE A 186 12.59 -5.40 1.10
N GLY A 187 12.75 -6.65 1.53
CA GLY A 187 14.04 -7.23 1.88
C GLY A 187 14.47 -6.93 3.33
N ARG A 188 15.50 -7.62 3.80
CA ARG A 188 16.06 -7.44 5.15
C ARG A 188 16.57 -6.02 5.39
N VAL A 189 17.21 -5.40 4.40
CA VAL A 189 17.86 -4.09 4.45
C VAL A 189 18.88 -3.98 5.59
N HIS A 190 18.49 -3.57 6.80
CA HIS A 190 19.42 -3.44 7.94
C HIS A 190 18.99 -4.24 9.17
N MET A 191 17.81 -4.86 9.15
CA MET A 191 17.30 -5.68 10.25
C MET A 191 16.27 -6.68 9.76
N ASP A 192 15.91 -7.65 10.60
CA ASP A 192 14.69 -8.42 10.45
C ASP A 192 13.48 -7.54 10.78
N PRO A 193 12.66 -7.16 9.79
CA PRO A 193 11.56 -6.23 10.03
C PRO A 193 10.48 -6.81 10.94
N THR A 194 10.28 -8.12 10.95
CA THR A 194 9.23 -8.78 11.75
C THR A 194 9.45 -8.60 13.25
N THR A 195 10.70 -8.38 13.67
CA THR A 195 11.02 -8.07 15.09
C THR A 195 10.44 -6.74 15.57
N ALA A 196 10.00 -5.88 14.64
CA ALA A 196 9.37 -4.59 14.92
C ALA A 196 7.87 -4.58 14.61
N TYR A 197 7.26 -5.76 14.43
CA TYR A 197 5.81 -5.87 14.22
C TYR A 197 5.03 -5.59 15.51
N PRO A 198 4.12 -4.59 15.54
CA PRO A 198 3.42 -4.22 16.77
C PRO A 198 2.40 -5.25 17.26
N GLY A 199 1.99 -6.18 16.40
CA GLY A 199 0.97 -7.21 16.64
C GLY A 199 -0.36 -6.89 15.96
N ASP A 200 -1.14 -7.94 15.68
CA ASP A 200 -2.34 -7.91 14.82
C ASP A 200 -3.42 -6.92 15.27
N GLN A 201 -3.51 -6.70 16.57
CA GLN A 201 -4.48 -5.74 17.15
C GLN A 201 -4.11 -4.26 16.93
N TRP A 202 -2.91 -3.98 16.42
CA TRP A 202 -2.36 -2.65 16.22
C TRP A 202 -2.10 -2.32 14.76
N VAL A 203 -2.29 -3.29 13.88
CA VAL A 203 -2.03 -3.18 12.45
C VAL A 203 -3.24 -3.67 11.68
N ASP A 204 -3.77 -2.85 10.79
CA ASP A 204 -4.88 -3.21 9.92
C ASP A 204 -4.39 -3.64 8.53
N ILE A 205 -3.28 -3.06 8.06
CA ILE A 205 -2.72 -3.29 6.72
C ILE A 205 -1.20 -3.47 6.83
N ILE A 206 -0.65 -4.46 6.14
CA ILE A 206 0.79 -4.59 5.91
C ILE A 206 1.13 -3.88 4.62
N GLY A 207 2.00 -2.87 4.67
CA GLY A 207 2.43 -2.10 3.51
C GLY A 207 3.85 -2.45 3.09
N LEU A 208 4.16 -2.38 1.78
CA LEU A 208 5.51 -2.59 1.28
C LEU A 208 5.95 -1.46 0.36
N THR A 209 7.17 -0.95 0.59
CA THR A 209 7.88 -0.14 -0.41
C THR A 209 8.65 -1.06 -1.35
N VAL A 210 8.38 -0.97 -2.67
CA VAL A 210 8.97 -1.84 -3.69
C VAL A 210 9.40 -1.06 -4.92
N TYR A 211 10.71 -0.98 -5.14
CA TYR A 211 11.24 -0.31 -6.33
C TYR A 211 12.02 -1.26 -7.24
N ASP A 212 11.99 -0.98 -8.55
CA ASP A 212 12.84 -1.62 -9.55
C ASP A 212 14.29 -1.18 -9.38
N LYS A 213 14.91 -1.62 -8.29
CA LYS A 213 16.28 -1.29 -7.90
C LYS A 213 17.07 -2.54 -7.56
N GLY A 214 18.13 -2.80 -8.31
CA GLY A 214 19.04 -3.92 -8.09
C GLY A 214 20.25 -3.54 -7.23
N GLU A 215 20.99 -4.55 -6.74
CA GLU A 215 22.26 -4.35 -6.02
C GLU A 215 23.42 -4.03 -6.98
N LEU A 216 23.29 -4.38 -8.25
CA LEU A 216 24.37 -4.27 -9.21
C LEU A 216 24.08 -3.12 -10.17
N TYR A 217 25.02 -2.19 -10.24
CA TYR A 217 25.01 -1.16 -11.26
C TYR A 217 24.95 -1.75 -12.66
N TYR A 218 24.27 -1.05 -13.55
CA TYR A 218 24.34 -1.36 -14.98
C TYR A 218 25.69 -0.85 -15.50
N PRO A 219 26.54 -1.70 -16.10
CA PRO A 219 27.79 -1.24 -16.71
C PRO A 219 27.52 -0.20 -17.81
N ASP A 220 28.43 0.74 -18.00
CA ASP A 220 28.30 1.77 -19.05
C ASP A 220 28.09 1.17 -20.46
N GLN A 221 28.63 -0.03 -20.71
CA GLN A 221 28.47 -0.76 -21.98
C GLN A 221 27.39 -1.86 -21.93
N CYS A 222 26.44 -1.76 -21.03
CA CYS A 222 25.35 -2.72 -20.93
C CYS A 222 24.36 -2.52 -22.09
N GLY A 223 24.51 -3.27 -23.16
CA GLY A 223 23.55 -3.30 -24.27
C GLY A 223 22.22 -3.97 -23.87
N ASP A 224 21.24 -3.97 -24.77
CA ASP A 224 19.85 -4.39 -24.50
C ASP A 224 19.72 -5.79 -23.88
N SER A 225 20.55 -6.74 -24.28
CA SER A 225 20.54 -8.09 -23.72
C SER A 225 21.01 -8.09 -22.26
N CYS A 226 22.04 -7.34 -21.94
CA CYS A 226 22.55 -7.17 -20.57
C CYS A 226 21.49 -6.47 -19.68
N VAL A 227 20.86 -5.41 -20.18
CA VAL A 227 19.79 -4.70 -19.47
C VAL A 227 18.64 -5.63 -19.16
N ARG A 228 18.17 -6.37 -20.16
CA ARG A 228 17.07 -7.33 -20.03
C ARG A 228 17.36 -8.39 -18.97
N GLU A 229 18.55 -8.96 -19.00
CA GLU A 229 18.96 -9.98 -18.05
C GLU A 229 19.05 -9.45 -16.61
N ARG A 230 19.54 -8.21 -16.43
CA ARG A 230 19.60 -7.56 -15.11
C ARG A 230 18.23 -7.24 -14.56
N ARG A 231 17.31 -6.75 -15.40
CA ARG A 231 15.91 -6.52 -15.03
C ARG A 231 15.22 -7.80 -14.53
N LYS A 232 15.43 -8.92 -15.23
CA LYS A 232 14.92 -10.24 -14.80
C LYS A 232 15.49 -10.67 -13.45
N ARG A 233 16.80 -10.50 -13.25
CA ARG A 233 17.44 -10.85 -11.96
C ARG A 233 16.93 -9.99 -10.82
N THR A 234 16.78 -8.68 -11.05
CA THR A 234 16.22 -7.76 -10.06
C THR A 234 14.81 -8.21 -9.67
N TRP A 235 13.95 -8.49 -10.63
CA TRP A 235 12.60 -8.99 -10.36
C TRP A 235 12.61 -10.30 -9.57
N ASN A 236 13.34 -11.31 -10.04
CA ASN A 236 13.42 -12.60 -9.37
C ASN A 236 13.89 -12.46 -7.91
N ARG A 237 14.83 -11.54 -7.68
CA ARG A 237 15.30 -11.24 -6.34
C ARG A 237 14.21 -10.57 -5.49
N LEU A 238 13.51 -9.56 -6.00
CA LEU A 238 12.40 -8.93 -5.28
C LEU A 238 11.35 -9.94 -4.84
N VAL A 239 11.10 -10.96 -5.67
CA VAL A 239 10.13 -12.02 -5.35
C VAL A 239 10.67 -13.01 -4.32
N SER A 240 11.93 -13.46 -4.44
CA SER A 240 12.44 -14.66 -3.74
C SER A 240 13.53 -14.42 -2.70
N GLN A 241 13.96 -13.16 -2.50
CA GLN A 241 14.92 -12.86 -1.42
C GLN A 241 14.24 -12.99 -0.05
N GLU A 242 15.04 -13.09 1.00
CA GLU A 242 14.56 -12.99 2.38
C GLU A 242 13.80 -11.67 2.60
N PHE A 243 12.57 -11.75 3.10
CA PHE A 243 11.60 -10.64 3.14
C PHE A 243 11.30 -10.06 1.75
N GLY A 244 11.27 -10.92 0.73
CA GLY A 244 10.79 -10.62 -0.61
C GLY A 244 9.27 -10.66 -0.70
N LEU A 245 8.75 -10.47 -1.91
CA LEU A 245 7.29 -10.44 -2.13
C LEU A 245 6.58 -11.71 -1.64
N ASN A 246 7.18 -12.89 -1.87
CA ASN A 246 6.57 -14.16 -1.45
C ASN A 246 6.55 -14.32 0.07
N ASP A 247 7.64 -13.95 0.76
CA ASP A 247 7.68 -14.01 2.22
C ASP A 247 6.64 -13.06 2.84
N TRP A 248 6.46 -11.88 2.24
CA TRP A 248 5.45 -10.93 2.71
C TRP A 248 4.01 -11.38 2.43
N ALA A 249 3.78 -12.06 1.30
CA ALA A 249 2.47 -12.65 1.03
C ALA A 249 2.14 -13.75 2.07
N GLU A 250 3.13 -14.58 2.42
CA GLU A 250 2.96 -15.58 3.48
C GLU A 250 2.73 -14.94 4.85
N PHE A 251 3.52 -13.92 5.20
CA PHE A 251 3.36 -13.18 6.46
C PHE A 251 1.98 -12.55 6.58
N ALA A 252 1.49 -11.91 5.51
CA ALA A 252 0.16 -11.32 5.45
C ALA A 252 -0.94 -12.37 5.70
N ARG A 253 -0.85 -13.54 5.07
CA ARG A 253 -1.79 -14.65 5.28
C ARG A 253 -1.72 -15.22 6.70
N GLN A 254 -0.52 -15.36 7.28
CA GLN A 254 -0.33 -15.86 8.64
C GLN A 254 -0.94 -14.93 9.70
N HIS A 255 -0.92 -13.62 9.45
CA HIS A 255 -1.47 -12.60 10.33
C HIS A 255 -2.91 -12.18 9.96
N GLU A 256 -3.51 -12.81 8.94
CA GLU A 256 -4.85 -12.48 8.44
C GLU A 256 -5.01 -10.98 8.15
N LYS A 257 -3.96 -10.36 7.58
CA LYS A 257 -3.94 -8.93 7.23
C LYS A 257 -3.86 -8.74 5.73
N PRO A 258 -4.60 -7.77 5.16
CA PRO A 258 -4.40 -7.39 3.77
C PRO A 258 -3.00 -6.81 3.56
N LEU A 259 -2.47 -7.05 2.37
CA LEU A 259 -1.22 -6.48 1.88
C LEU A 259 -1.54 -5.29 0.97
N ALA A 260 -0.74 -4.23 1.08
CA ALA A 260 -0.81 -3.10 0.16
C ALA A 260 0.60 -2.64 -0.25
N PHE A 261 0.65 -1.92 -1.36
CA PHE A 261 1.89 -1.33 -1.86
C PHE A 261 1.75 0.19 -1.89
N PRO A 262 1.90 0.88 -0.73
CA PRO A 262 1.72 2.33 -0.64
C PRO A 262 2.76 3.11 -1.46
N GLU A 263 3.82 2.43 -1.89
CA GLU A 263 4.93 3.07 -2.60
C GLU A 263 5.67 2.03 -3.47
N TYR A 264 5.50 2.13 -4.78
CA TYR A 264 6.28 1.33 -5.72
C TYR A 264 6.51 2.08 -7.03
N GLY A 265 7.51 1.63 -7.81
CA GLY A 265 7.75 2.21 -9.12
C GLY A 265 9.06 1.77 -9.78
N VAL A 266 9.25 2.27 -11.00
CA VAL A 266 10.52 2.15 -11.72
C VAL A 266 11.48 3.25 -11.29
N VAL A 267 12.78 2.98 -11.37
CA VAL A 267 13.84 3.91 -10.94
C VAL A 267 14.75 4.22 -12.11
N ALA A 268 15.08 5.50 -12.30
CA ALA A 268 15.97 5.95 -13.33
C ALA A 268 17.34 5.22 -13.28
N ARG A 269 17.86 4.86 -14.44
CA ARG A 269 19.17 4.25 -14.58
C ARG A 269 20.23 5.33 -14.70
N ASN A 270 20.75 5.78 -13.58
CA ASN A 270 21.87 6.72 -13.54
C ASN A 270 23.14 6.06 -12.96
N ARG A 271 24.26 6.81 -12.94
CA ARG A 271 25.55 6.27 -12.48
C ARG A 271 25.59 5.80 -11.03
N ASN A 272 24.72 6.32 -10.19
CA ASN A 272 24.73 6.07 -8.75
C ASN A 272 23.60 5.13 -8.32
N ASP A 273 22.62 4.87 -9.20
CA ASP A 273 21.46 4.05 -8.90
C ASP A 273 21.47 2.75 -9.70
N ALA A 274 21.15 1.68 -9.04
CA ALA A 274 20.96 0.37 -9.65
C ALA A 274 19.52 0.21 -10.22
N GLY A 275 18.91 1.33 -10.66
CA GLY A 275 17.56 1.35 -11.22
C GLY A 275 17.48 0.70 -12.60
N GLY A 276 16.36 0.05 -12.89
CA GLY A 276 16.11 -0.61 -14.18
C GLY A 276 15.83 0.36 -15.33
N GLY A 277 15.63 1.65 -15.03
CA GLY A 277 15.26 2.68 -16.01
C GLY A 277 13.83 2.52 -16.50
N ASP A 278 13.57 2.88 -17.75
CA ASP A 278 12.26 2.68 -18.39
C ASP A 278 12.00 1.17 -18.59
N ASN A 279 11.47 0.54 -17.55
CA ASN A 279 11.33 -0.92 -17.42
C ASN A 279 9.87 -1.39 -17.40
N PRO A 280 9.24 -1.61 -18.57
CA PRO A 280 7.89 -2.15 -18.62
C PRO A 280 7.76 -3.57 -18.04
N LEU A 281 8.86 -4.37 -18.09
CA LEU A 281 8.86 -5.71 -17.53
C LEU A 281 8.62 -5.73 -16.00
N PHE A 282 9.10 -4.71 -15.27
CA PHE A 282 8.82 -4.59 -13.85
C PHE A 282 7.30 -4.39 -13.62
N ILE A 283 6.69 -3.50 -14.39
CA ILE A 283 5.24 -3.22 -14.28
C ILE A 283 4.41 -4.46 -14.66
N GLU A 284 4.77 -5.13 -15.77
CA GLU A 284 4.11 -6.36 -16.20
C GLU A 284 4.16 -7.45 -15.12
N ASN A 285 5.35 -7.74 -14.61
CA ASN A 285 5.55 -8.76 -13.60
C ASN A 285 4.87 -8.39 -12.26
N PHE A 286 4.89 -7.10 -11.89
CA PHE A 286 4.23 -6.63 -10.68
C PHE A 286 2.71 -6.78 -10.79
N ALA A 287 2.12 -6.40 -11.93
CA ALA A 287 0.70 -6.60 -12.20
C ALA A 287 0.31 -8.08 -12.15
N GLN A 288 1.12 -8.94 -12.74
CA GLN A 288 0.89 -10.38 -12.67
C GLN A 288 0.96 -10.91 -11.23
N TRP A 289 1.99 -10.52 -10.46
CA TRP A 289 2.17 -10.97 -9.08
C TRP A 289 1.01 -10.54 -8.17
N ILE A 290 0.53 -9.29 -8.28
CA ILE A 290 -0.62 -8.83 -7.49
C ILE A 290 -1.92 -9.53 -7.91
N ALA A 291 -2.11 -9.84 -9.19
CA ALA A 291 -3.26 -10.62 -9.65
C ALA A 291 -3.22 -12.06 -9.11
N GLU A 292 -2.06 -12.70 -9.06
CA GLU A 292 -1.86 -14.04 -8.48
C GLU A 292 -2.04 -14.07 -6.95
N ASN A 293 -1.98 -12.91 -6.27
CA ASN A 293 -2.16 -12.74 -4.83
C ASN A 293 -3.37 -11.84 -4.50
N SER A 294 -4.37 -11.81 -5.38
CA SER A 294 -5.57 -10.97 -5.23
C SER A 294 -6.40 -11.31 -3.98
N ASP A 295 -6.20 -12.48 -3.40
CA ASP A 295 -6.79 -12.90 -2.12
C ASP A 295 -6.34 -12.06 -0.91
N ILE A 296 -5.17 -11.43 -1.00
CA ILE A 296 -4.60 -10.63 0.10
C ILE A 296 -4.26 -9.19 -0.31
N VAL A 297 -4.03 -8.90 -1.60
CA VAL A 297 -3.65 -7.55 -2.04
C VAL A 297 -4.89 -6.66 -2.10
N LYS A 298 -4.94 -5.66 -1.22
CA LYS A 298 -6.05 -4.71 -1.14
C LYS A 298 -5.91 -3.57 -2.16
N TRP A 299 -4.73 -2.96 -2.26
CA TRP A 299 -4.45 -1.85 -3.18
C TRP A 299 -2.96 -1.64 -3.41
N HIS A 300 -2.65 -0.88 -4.46
CA HIS A 300 -1.30 -0.46 -4.76
C HIS A 300 -1.26 1.01 -5.21
N ASN A 301 -0.21 1.73 -4.85
CA ASN A 301 -0.04 3.14 -5.10
C ASN A 301 1.26 3.40 -5.85
N VAL A 302 1.15 3.78 -7.12
CA VAL A 302 2.33 4.08 -7.92
C VAL A 302 2.95 5.41 -7.50
N TRP A 303 4.26 5.41 -7.32
CA TRP A 303 5.01 6.62 -7.03
C TRP A 303 5.31 7.35 -8.34
N SER A 304 4.45 8.30 -8.69
CA SER A 304 4.53 9.10 -9.91
C SER A 304 5.05 10.51 -9.65
N PHE A 305 6.04 10.62 -8.76
CA PHE A 305 6.63 11.89 -8.36
C PHE A 305 7.53 12.46 -9.46
N THR A 306 7.13 13.58 -10.03
CA THR A 306 7.71 14.17 -11.23
C THR A 306 9.03 14.90 -11.01
N ALA A 307 9.40 15.22 -9.77
CA ALA A 307 10.64 15.90 -9.41
C ALA A 307 11.76 14.96 -8.94
N GLY A 308 11.57 13.64 -9.05
CA GLY A 308 12.51 12.62 -8.59
C GLY A 308 12.87 11.58 -9.64
N PRO A 309 13.74 10.60 -9.29
CA PRO A 309 14.13 9.52 -10.18
C PRO A 309 13.03 8.48 -10.43
N HIS A 310 11.92 8.58 -9.72
CA HIS A 310 10.83 7.61 -9.72
C HIS A 310 9.61 8.26 -10.33
N PHE A 311 9.13 7.79 -11.48
CA PHE A 311 7.78 8.15 -11.90
C PHE A 311 7.23 7.28 -13.02
N VAL A 312 5.91 7.15 -13.01
CA VAL A 312 5.10 6.54 -14.06
C VAL A 312 3.96 7.51 -14.35
N GLY A 313 3.81 7.97 -15.58
CA GLY A 313 2.75 8.91 -15.95
C GLY A 313 3.11 9.79 -17.13
N PRO A 314 2.29 10.79 -17.42
CA PRO A 314 2.55 11.75 -18.50
C PRO A 314 3.83 12.52 -18.19
N THR A 315 4.81 12.25 -18.94
CA THR A 315 6.24 12.36 -18.68
C THR A 315 6.84 13.74 -18.82
N SER A 316 6.05 14.79 -19.03
CA SER A 316 6.62 15.95 -19.69
C SER A 316 6.92 17.17 -18.82
N LEU A 317 6.31 17.30 -17.66
CA LEU A 317 6.39 18.59 -16.97
C LEU A 317 7.67 18.80 -16.16
N HIS A 318 8.35 17.72 -15.74
CA HIS A 318 9.53 17.80 -14.86
C HIS A 318 10.65 16.82 -15.23
N ALA A 319 10.60 16.19 -16.41
CA ALA A 319 11.68 15.35 -16.88
C ALA A 319 12.95 16.21 -17.09
N SER A 320 14.07 15.74 -16.59
CA SER A 320 15.38 16.37 -16.75
C SER A 320 16.39 15.35 -17.27
N GLU A 321 17.56 15.80 -17.69
CA GLU A 321 18.65 14.87 -18.03
C GLU A 321 19.04 13.96 -16.85
N GLN A 322 18.86 14.45 -15.63
CA GLN A 322 19.10 13.66 -14.41
C GLN A 322 17.98 12.65 -14.15
N TYR A 323 16.74 12.98 -14.50
CA TYR A 323 15.54 12.17 -14.26
C TYR A 323 14.75 12.02 -15.57
N PRO A 324 15.19 11.12 -16.46
CA PRO A 324 14.53 10.91 -17.74
C PRO A 324 13.16 10.27 -17.57
N PRO A 325 12.24 10.55 -18.51
CA PRO A 325 10.92 9.93 -18.50
C PRO A 325 10.98 8.41 -18.69
N HIS A 326 9.92 7.73 -18.23
CA HIS A 326 9.73 6.29 -18.38
C HIS A 326 8.49 5.95 -19.26
N PRO A 327 8.51 6.30 -20.56
CA PRO A 327 7.33 6.23 -21.41
C PRO A 327 6.82 4.81 -21.65
N THR A 328 7.70 3.81 -21.75
CA THR A 328 7.27 2.42 -21.97
C THR A 328 6.72 1.79 -20.69
N ALA A 329 7.32 2.05 -19.54
CA ALA A 329 6.79 1.63 -18.25
C ALA A 329 5.45 2.33 -17.94
N SER A 330 5.30 3.61 -18.28
CA SER A 330 4.04 4.35 -18.14
C SER A 330 2.94 3.78 -19.03
N SER A 331 3.26 3.47 -20.29
CA SER A 331 2.30 2.84 -21.22
C SER A 331 1.86 1.46 -20.72
N GLU A 332 2.79 0.65 -20.22
CA GLU A 332 2.48 -0.65 -19.64
C GLU A 332 1.62 -0.51 -18.39
N PHE A 333 1.94 0.44 -17.50
CA PHE A 333 1.13 0.72 -16.32
C PHE A 333 -0.32 1.07 -16.70
N LYS A 334 -0.49 2.02 -17.61
CA LYS A 334 -1.82 2.38 -18.10
C LYS A 334 -2.55 1.17 -18.68
N SER A 335 -1.88 0.37 -19.50
CA SER A 335 -2.47 -0.82 -20.14
C SER A 335 -2.95 -1.89 -19.16
N ARG A 336 -2.33 -1.98 -17.97
CA ARG A 336 -2.65 -3.00 -16.96
C ARG A 336 -3.69 -2.56 -15.94
N PHE A 337 -3.76 -1.26 -15.65
CA PHE A 337 -4.47 -0.77 -14.48
C PHE A 337 -5.55 0.30 -14.77
N SER A 338 -5.62 0.83 -16.00
CA SER A 338 -6.69 1.79 -16.38
C SER A 338 -8.02 1.14 -16.66
#